data_d085218cc2def96d27d86272d976219e
#
_entry.id   d085218cc2def96d27d86272d976219e
#
_cell.length_a   1.000
_cell.length_b   1.000
_cell.length_c   1.000
_cell.angle_alpha   90.00
_cell.angle_beta   90.00
_cell.angle_gamma   90.00
#
_symmetry.space_group_name_H-M   'P 1'
#
loop_
_entity.id
_entity.type
_entity.pdbx_description
1 polymer ?
#
loop_
_entity_poly.entity_id
_entity_poly.type
_entity_poly.pdbx_seq_one_letter_code
_entity_poly.pdbx_strand_id
1 'polypeptide(L)'
;MTGGDPRAARVRAVLAGHRGDESEARSLLGDADVGTRRAALGALDRIGSLTTSDLQSALKDTSGSVRRRALEIAAKRSDVEIGECLYDSDPAVAETAAFAIGERTETTAVPSLVAMANDHEDALCRESAVAALSALATVGEVDRAAILTCLLGVMNDRPQIRRRAVLGLFQFDEAEAEEAVQGALADKDRQVRAIAGDLLGVVTD
;
A
#
# COMPACT_ATOMS: atom_id res chain seq x y z
N MET A 1 6.83 -6.55 -39.26
CA MET A 1 7.31 -6.85 -37.92
C MET A 1 6.30 -7.79 -37.29
N THR A 2 6.62 -9.09 -37.26
CA THR A 2 5.79 -10.13 -36.68
C THR A 2 5.82 -9.97 -35.15
N GLY A 3 4.79 -9.40 -34.58
CA GLY A 3 4.60 -9.40 -33.14
C GLY A 3 4.52 -10.85 -32.68
N GLY A 4 5.49 -11.30 -31.87
CA GLY A 4 5.48 -12.62 -31.27
C GLY A 4 4.23 -12.81 -30.41
N ASP A 5 3.82 -14.06 -30.21
CA ASP A 5 2.68 -14.40 -29.36
C ASP A 5 2.92 -13.87 -27.93
N PRO A 6 2.12 -12.90 -27.43
CA PRO A 6 2.30 -12.34 -26.08
C PRO A 6 2.23 -13.41 -24.98
N ARG A 7 1.43 -14.46 -25.18
CA ARG A 7 1.34 -15.58 -24.26
C ARG A 7 2.66 -16.35 -24.17
N ALA A 8 3.30 -16.58 -25.32
CA ALA A 8 4.60 -17.25 -25.37
C ALA A 8 5.71 -16.43 -24.70
N ALA A 9 5.72 -15.11 -24.91
CA ALA A 9 6.66 -14.20 -24.24
C ALA A 9 6.49 -14.21 -22.72
N ARG A 10 5.25 -14.16 -22.23
CA ARG A 10 4.95 -14.24 -20.79
C ARG A 10 5.40 -15.58 -20.18
N VAL A 11 5.16 -16.69 -20.86
CA VAL A 11 5.64 -18.01 -20.42
C VAL A 11 7.17 -18.05 -20.35
N ARG A 12 7.88 -17.46 -21.32
CA ARG A 12 9.34 -17.37 -21.28
C ARG A 12 9.82 -16.60 -20.07
N ALA A 13 9.20 -15.44 -19.77
CA ALA A 13 9.54 -14.65 -18.58
C ALA A 13 9.38 -15.46 -17.28
N VAL A 14 8.27 -16.17 -17.13
CA VAL A 14 8.03 -17.02 -15.94
C VAL A 14 9.08 -18.13 -15.85
N LEU A 15 9.36 -18.83 -16.96
CA LEU A 15 10.36 -19.92 -17.01
C LEU A 15 11.77 -19.41 -16.75
N ALA A 16 12.12 -18.22 -17.22
CA ALA A 16 13.41 -17.58 -16.95
C ALA A 16 13.60 -17.41 -15.43
N GLY A 17 12.59 -16.94 -14.71
CA GLY A 17 12.62 -16.81 -13.25
C GLY A 17 12.82 -18.15 -12.51
N HIS A 18 12.26 -19.24 -13.03
CA HIS A 18 12.45 -20.58 -12.45
C HIS A 18 13.80 -21.22 -12.77
N ARG A 19 14.40 -20.86 -13.90
CA ARG A 19 15.69 -21.41 -14.37
C ARG A 19 16.89 -20.58 -13.93
N GLY A 20 16.67 -19.42 -13.34
CA GLY A 20 17.73 -18.47 -13.02
C GLY A 20 18.31 -17.76 -14.27
N ASP A 21 17.53 -17.70 -15.38
CA ASP A 21 17.97 -17.05 -16.62
C ASP A 21 17.72 -15.55 -16.56
N GLU A 22 18.68 -14.84 -15.96
CA GLU A 22 18.63 -13.37 -15.82
C GLU A 22 18.58 -12.68 -17.18
N SER A 23 19.37 -13.16 -18.16
CA SER A 23 19.46 -12.52 -19.47
C SER A 23 18.11 -12.51 -20.21
N GLU A 24 17.43 -13.65 -20.21
CA GLU A 24 16.09 -13.76 -20.79
C GLU A 24 15.08 -12.91 -20.03
N ALA A 25 15.05 -12.97 -18.70
CA ALA A 25 14.13 -12.17 -17.89
C ALA A 25 14.32 -10.67 -18.13
N ARG A 26 15.57 -10.20 -18.18
CA ARG A 26 15.91 -8.80 -18.39
C ARG A 26 15.53 -8.31 -19.79
N SER A 27 15.69 -9.14 -20.82
CA SER A 27 15.29 -8.81 -22.20
C SER A 27 13.79 -8.53 -22.34
N LEU A 28 12.97 -9.07 -21.42
CA LEU A 28 11.50 -8.98 -21.44
C LEU A 28 10.93 -7.82 -20.57
N LEU A 29 11.77 -7.06 -19.87
CA LEU A 29 11.31 -5.89 -19.11
C LEU A 29 10.68 -4.80 -19.97
N GLY A 30 11.13 -4.67 -21.22
CA GLY A 30 10.61 -3.69 -22.19
C GLY A 30 9.64 -4.28 -23.23
N ASP A 31 9.10 -5.47 -23.01
CA ASP A 31 8.17 -6.11 -23.95
C ASP A 31 6.89 -5.27 -24.18
N ALA A 32 6.33 -5.32 -25.37
CA ALA A 32 5.09 -4.62 -25.71
C ALA A 32 3.89 -5.10 -24.85
N ASP A 33 3.85 -6.41 -24.51
CA ASP A 33 2.80 -6.99 -23.67
C ASP A 33 3.03 -6.65 -22.20
N VAL A 34 2.04 -6.00 -21.60
CA VAL A 34 2.02 -5.62 -20.18
C VAL A 34 2.22 -6.82 -19.25
N GLY A 35 1.58 -7.95 -19.56
CA GLY A 35 1.67 -9.16 -18.77
C GLY A 35 3.08 -9.76 -18.79
N THR A 36 3.79 -9.62 -19.92
CA THR A 36 5.18 -10.05 -20.08
C THR A 36 6.10 -9.16 -19.23
N ARG A 37 5.96 -7.83 -19.27
CA ARG A 37 6.75 -6.91 -18.42
C ARG A 37 6.57 -7.22 -16.92
N ARG A 38 5.31 -7.44 -16.48
CA ARG A 38 5.02 -7.86 -15.10
C ARG A 38 5.68 -9.18 -14.72
N ALA A 39 5.62 -10.16 -15.60
CA ALA A 39 6.24 -11.47 -15.39
C ALA A 39 7.76 -11.37 -15.31
N ALA A 40 8.38 -10.51 -16.14
CA ALA A 40 9.82 -10.26 -16.15
C ALA A 40 10.30 -9.62 -14.85
N LEU A 41 9.56 -8.63 -14.30
CA LEU A 41 9.84 -8.08 -12.97
C LEU A 41 9.83 -9.16 -11.89
N GLY A 42 8.78 -10.00 -11.86
CA GLY A 42 8.69 -11.09 -10.90
C GLY A 42 9.74 -12.19 -11.09
N ALA A 43 10.22 -12.39 -12.33
CA ALA A 43 11.30 -13.32 -12.63
C ALA A 43 12.64 -12.81 -12.07
N LEU A 44 12.99 -11.55 -12.31
CA LEU A 44 14.21 -10.93 -11.79
C LEU A 44 14.21 -10.83 -10.26
N ASP A 45 13.07 -10.51 -9.67
CA ASP A 45 12.88 -10.51 -8.21
C ASP A 45 13.16 -11.91 -7.62
N ARG A 46 12.61 -12.96 -8.21
CA ARG A 46 12.85 -14.37 -7.82
C ARG A 46 14.30 -14.79 -7.96
N ILE A 47 14.98 -14.36 -9.02
CA ILE A 47 16.42 -14.63 -9.25
C ILE A 47 17.29 -13.87 -8.26
N GLY A 48 16.81 -12.76 -7.69
CA GLY A 48 17.59 -11.85 -6.87
C GLY A 48 18.45 -10.86 -7.68
N SER A 49 18.14 -10.68 -8.96
CA SER A 49 18.88 -9.82 -9.89
C SER A 49 18.13 -8.52 -10.25
N LEU A 50 16.96 -8.28 -9.63
CA LEU A 50 16.18 -7.05 -9.86
C LEU A 50 16.87 -5.87 -9.18
N THR A 51 17.33 -4.90 -9.98
CA THR A 51 18.03 -3.71 -9.47
C THR A 51 17.07 -2.61 -9.03
N THR A 52 17.55 -1.67 -8.21
CA THR A 52 16.81 -0.44 -7.86
C THR A 52 16.43 0.36 -9.11
N SER A 53 17.32 0.45 -10.10
CA SER A 53 17.06 1.12 -11.38
C SER A 53 15.94 0.45 -12.18
N ASP A 54 15.87 -0.88 -12.18
CA ASP A 54 14.78 -1.62 -12.83
C ASP A 54 13.43 -1.28 -12.17
N LEU A 55 13.37 -1.25 -10.85
CA LEU A 55 12.16 -0.90 -10.10
C LEU A 55 11.77 0.57 -10.32
N GLN A 56 12.71 1.50 -10.25
CA GLN A 56 12.46 2.92 -10.54
C GLN A 56 11.90 3.13 -11.95
N SER A 57 12.39 2.37 -12.92
CA SER A 57 11.87 2.38 -14.29
C SER A 57 10.46 1.80 -14.37
N ALA A 58 10.21 0.69 -13.69
CA ALA A 58 8.91 0.03 -13.66
C ALA A 58 7.83 0.85 -12.92
N LEU A 59 8.20 1.67 -11.91
CA LEU A 59 7.31 2.63 -11.25
C LEU A 59 6.85 3.76 -12.18
N LYS A 60 7.50 3.95 -13.33
CA LYS A 60 7.13 4.92 -14.37
C LYS A 60 6.53 4.26 -15.60
N ASP A 61 6.21 2.97 -15.56
CA ASP A 61 5.59 2.26 -16.68
C ASP A 61 4.25 2.88 -17.05
N THR A 62 3.92 2.89 -18.34
CA THR A 62 2.63 3.39 -18.85
C THR A 62 1.42 2.63 -18.31
N SER A 63 1.61 1.37 -17.90
CA SER A 63 0.55 0.54 -17.34
C SER A 63 0.55 0.58 -15.81
N GLY A 64 -0.55 1.00 -15.20
CA GLY A 64 -0.75 0.96 -13.75
C GLY A 64 -0.52 -0.44 -13.16
N SER A 65 -0.83 -1.51 -13.91
CA SER A 65 -0.61 -2.86 -13.42
C SER A 65 0.88 -3.27 -13.32
N VAL A 66 1.77 -2.65 -14.13
CA VAL A 66 3.23 -2.82 -13.99
C VAL A 66 3.73 -1.99 -12.81
N ARG A 67 3.27 -0.73 -12.68
CA ARG A 67 3.61 0.13 -11.54
C ARG A 67 3.21 -0.51 -10.20
N ARG A 68 1.99 -1.09 -10.13
CA ARG A 68 1.56 -1.87 -8.95
C ARG A 68 2.50 -3.03 -8.65
N ARG A 69 2.86 -3.81 -9.67
CA ARG A 69 3.79 -4.93 -9.45
C ARG A 69 5.13 -4.48 -8.92
N ALA A 70 5.63 -3.33 -9.41
CA ALA A 70 6.87 -2.74 -8.90
C ALA A 70 6.73 -2.31 -7.42
N LEU A 71 5.59 -1.73 -7.02
CA LEU A 71 5.29 -1.36 -5.63
C LEU A 71 5.18 -2.58 -4.70
N GLU A 72 4.51 -3.66 -5.14
CA GLU A 72 4.42 -4.92 -4.39
C GLU A 72 5.82 -5.49 -4.06
N ILE A 73 6.76 -5.36 -4.99
CA ILE A 73 8.15 -5.78 -4.78
C ILE A 73 8.88 -4.76 -3.89
N ALA A 74 8.69 -3.47 -4.17
CA ALA A 74 9.31 -2.38 -3.42
C ALA A 74 8.89 -2.33 -1.95
N ALA A 75 7.72 -2.85 -1.59
CA ALA A 75 7.27 -2.95 -0.20
C ALA A 75 8.27 -3.65 0.75
N LYS A 76 9.18 -4.45 0.20
CA LYS A 76 10.23 -5.17 0.95
C LYS A 76 11.63 -4.56 0.75
N ARG A 77 11.72 -3.39 0.15
CA ARG A 77 12.99 -2.76 -0.24
C ARG A 77 13.00 -1.28 0.13
N SER A 78 13.93 -0.87 0.98
CA SER A 78 14.10 0.53 1.41
C SER A 78 14.95 1.38 0.46
N ASP A 79 15.58 0.76 -0.56
CA ASP A 79 16.46 1.42 -1.53
C ASP A 79 15.72 2.00 -2.75
N VAL A 80 14.38 1.96 -2.76
CA VAL A 80 13.53 2.41 -3.87
C VAL A 80 12.61 3.52 -3.38
N GLU A 81 12.67 4.71 -3.98
CA GLU A 81 11.76 5.82 -3.69
C GLU A 81 10.35 5.54 -4.26
N ILE A 82 9.33 5.58 -3.40
CA ILE A 82 7.94 5.27 -3.77
C ILE A 82 6.92 6.35 -3.37
N GLY A 83 7.34 7.39 -2.66
CA GLY A 83 6.44 8.42 -2.13
C GLY A 83 5.59 9.11 -3.19
N GLU A 84 6.15 9.39 -4.36
CA GLU A 84 5.42 10.00 -5.49
C GLU A 84 4.27 9.14 -6.02
N CYS A 85 4.32 7.82 -5.80
CA CYS A 85 3.27 6.91 -6.23
C CYS A 85 1.96 7.07 -5.44
N LEU A 86 1.96 7.78 -4.30
CA LEU A 86 0.73 8.16 -3.59
C LEU A 86 -0.17 9.08 -4.41
N TYR A 87 0.40 9.80 -5.39
CA TYR A 87 -0.31 10.72 -6.28
C TYR A 87 -0.57 10.14 -7.67
N ASP A 88 -0.45 8.81 -7.82
CA ASP A 88 -0.68 8.14 -9.10
C ASP A 88 -2.13 8.33 -9.56
N SER A 89 -2.32 8.59 -10.85
CA SER A 89 -3.65 8.75 -11.46
C SER A 89 -4.48 7.45 -11.47
N ASP A 90 -3.85 6.29 -11.31
CA ASP A 90 -4.52 5.01 -11.11
C ASP A 90 -4.71 4.76 -9.60
N PRO A 91 -5.94 4.81 -9.06
CA PRO A 91 -6.19 4.63 -7.64
C PRO A 91 -5.62 3.31 -7.09
N ALA A 92 -5.58 2.25 -7.90
CA ALA A 92 -5.02 0.98 -7.46
C ALA A 92 -3.50 1.02 -7.31
N VAL A 93 -2.81 1.93 -7.99
CA VAL A 93 -1.37 2.20 -7.78
C VAL A 93 -1.17 3.01 -6.51
N ALA A 94 -1.94 4.09 -6.33
CA ALA A 94 -1.88 4.94 -5.15
C ALA A 94 -2.19 4.15 -3.86
N GLU A 95 -3.20 3.29 -3.89
CA GLU A 95 -3.56 2.37 -2.79
C GLU A 95 -2.39 1.44 -2.45
N THR A 96 -1.78 0.82 -3.47
CA THR A 96 -0.64 -0.09 -3.27
C THR A 96 0.59 0.66 -2.75
N ALA A 97 0.78 1.93 -3.13
CA ALA A 97 1.86 2.79 -2.60
C ALA A 97 1.66 3.06 -1.10
N ALA A 98 0.46 3.42 -0.68
CA ALA A 98 0.14 3.63 0.74
C ALA A 98 0.42 2.36 1.57
N PHE A 99 -0.02 1.19 1.08
CA PHE A 99 0.29 -0.09 1.70
C PHE A 99 1.81 -0.32 1.82
N ALA A 100 2.56 -0.15 0.72
CA ALA A 100 4.00 -0.37 0.71
C ALA A 100 4.77 0.56 1.67
N ILE A 101 4.33 1.81 1.79
CA ILE A 101 4.88 2.80 2.73
C ILE A 101 4.64 2.37 4.18
N GLY A 102 3.44 1.88 4.49
CA GLY A 102 3.12 1.34 5.81
C GLY A 102 3.98 0.13 6.19
N GLU A 103 4.16 -0.83 5.26
CA GLU A 103 5.01 -2.01 5.46
C GLU A 103 6.50 -1.65 5.68
N ARG A 104 6.96 -0.57 5.04
CA ARG A 104 8.34 -0.09 5.15
C ARG A 104 8.57 0.85 6.33
N THR A 105 7.52 1.22 7.03
CA THR A 105 7.55 2.22 8.11
C THR A 105 8.21 3.54 7.72
N GLU A 106 7.87 4.08 6.53
CA GLU A 106 8.42 5.34 6.01
C GLU A 106 7.78 6.56 6.69
N THR A 107 8.34 7.01 7.79
CA THR A 107 7.79 8.13 8.59
C THR A 107 7.77 9.46 7.84
N THR A 108 8.66 9.66 6.87
CA THR A 108 8.69 10.87 6.03
C THR A 108 7.46 11.05 5.15
N ALA A 109 6.70 9.98 4.90
CA ALA A 109 5.49 10.01 4.09
C ALA A 109 4.22 10.42 4.88
N VAL A 110 4.29 10.64 6.19
CA VAL A 110 3.14 11.00 7.02
C VAL A 110 2.32 12.17 6.45
N PRO A 111 2.91 13.31 6.02
CA PRO A 111 2.12 14.41 5.46
C PRO A 111 1.32 14.00 4.20
N SER A 112 1.93 13.22 3.32
CA SER A 112 1.27 12.75 2.08
C SER A 112 0.17 11.72 2.37
N LEU A 113 0.39 10.82 3.34
CA LEU A 113 -0.63 9.87 3.79
C LEU A 113 -1.81 10.58 4.47
N VAL A 114 -1.56 11.63 5.27
CA VAL A 114 -2.62 12.45 5.88
C VAL A 114 -3.45 13.13 4.78
N ALA A 115 -2.81 13.73 3.78
CA ALA A 115 -3.52 14.33 2.65
C ALA A 115 -4.36 13.28 1.90
N MET A 116 -3.80 12.10 1.63
CA MET A 116 -4.52 11.00 0.97
C MET A 116 -5.71 10.50 1.81
N ALA A 117 -5.55 10.34 3.12
CA ALA A 117 -6.60 9.89 4.01
C ALA A 117 -7.78 10.85 4.08
N ASN A 118 -7.52 12.17 4.01
CA ASN A 118 -8.56 13.19 4.10
C ASN A 118 -9.23 13.48 2.76
N ASP A 119 -8.47 13.52 1.65
CA ASP A 119 -8.91 14.20 0.44
C ASP A 119 -9.05 13.26 -0.78
N HIS A 120 -8.52 12.04 -0.75
CA HIS A 120 -8.56 11.16 -1.93
C HIS A 120 -9.99 10.72 -2.24
N GLU A 121 -10.41 10.82 -3.51
CA GLU A 121 -11.78 10.49 -3.95
C GLU A 121 -12.11 9.00 -3.72
N ASP A 122 -11.16 8.10 -3.99
CA ASP A 122 -11.35 6.67 -3.82
C ASP A 122 -11.24 6.26 -2.33
N ALA A 123 -12.26 5.57 -1.84
CA ALA A 123 -12.33 5.16 -0.44
C ALA A 123 -11.32 4.07 -0.06
N LEU A 124 -10.87 3.24 -1.03
CA LEU A 124 -9.84 2.24 -0.76
C LEU A 124 -8.48 2.92 -0.54
N CYS A 125 -8.21 3.97 -1.31
CA CYS A 125 -7.01 4.79 -1.10
C CYS A 125 -7.01 5.44 0.28
N ARG A 126 -8.14 6.03 0.71
CA ARG A 126 -8.27 6.59 2.06
C ARG A 126 -8.11 5.51 3.14
N GLU A 127 -8.72 4.34 2.95
CA GLU A 127 -8.58 3.20 3.89
C GLU A 127 -7.12 2.76 4.02
N SER A 128 -6.39 2.62 2.91
CA SER A 128 -5.00 2.20 2.90
C SER A 128 -4.08 3.25 3.53
N ALA A 129 -4.35 4.55 3.30
CA ALA A 129 -3.62 5.63 3.95
C ALA A 129 -3.82 5.61 5.48
N VAL A 130 -5.06 5.42 5.96
CA VAL A 130 -5.38 5.29 7.39
C VAL A 130 -4.70 4.07 8.00
N ALA A 131 -4.67 2.94 7.28
CA ALA A 131 -3.97 1.74 7.75
C ALA A 131 -2.45 1.97 7.85
N ALA A 132 -1.84 2.64 6.86
CA ALA A 132 -0.43 3.01 6.89
C ALA A 132 -0.10 3.96 8.04
N LEU A 133 -0.91 5.02 8.25
CA LEU A 133 -0.76 5.95 9.36
C LEU A 133 -0.84 5.23 10.72
N SER A 134 -1.78 4.28 10.86
CA SER A 134 -1.91 3.46 12.07
C SER A 134 -0.66 2.61 12.32
N ALA A 135 -0.07 2.03 11.29
CA ALA A 135 1.19 1.28 11.42
C ALA A 135 2.35 2.22 11.81
N LEU A 136 2.44 3.40 11.20
CA LEU A 136 3.48 4.39 11.50
C LEU A 136 3.35 4.97 12.92
N ALA A 137 2.17 5.02 13.51
CA ALA A 137 1.97 5.50 14.88
C ALA A 137 2.76 4.69 15.93
N THR A 138 3.17 3.47 15.61
CA THR A 138 4.01 2.62 16.49
C THR A 138 5.50 2.89 16.36
N VAL A 139 5.93 3.70 15.41
CA VAL A 139 7.34 3.99 15.15
C VAL A 139 7.82 5.15 16.05
N GLY A 140 9.03 5.02 16.63
CA GLY A 140 9.49 5.93 17.68
C GLY A 140 9.67 7.40 17.26
N GLU A 141 10.07 7.67 16.03
CA GLU A 141 10.32 9.04 15.52
C GLU A 141 9.32 9.39 14.41
N VAL A 142 8.09 9.75 14.79
CA VAL A 142 7.01 10.11 13.87
C VAL A 142 6.19 11.26 14.43
N ASP A 143 5.57 12.05 13.57
CA ASP A 143 4.60 13.08 13.97
C ASP A 143 3.28 12.42 14.43
N ARG A 144 3.27 11.92 15.67
CA ARG A 144 2.10 11.27 16.29
C ARG A 144 0.90 12.21 16.38
N ALA A 145 1.13 13.53 16.59
CA ALA A 145 0.04 14.49 16.70
C ALA A 145 -0.71 14.67 15.38
N ALA A 146 0.01 14.72 14.25
CA ALA A 146 -0.61 14.75 12.92
C ALA A 146 -1.38 13.46 12.63
N ILE A 147 -0.84 12.29 12.98
CA ILE A 147 -1.52 11.00 12.82
C ILE A 147 -2.79 10.96 13.67
N LEU A 148 -2.73 11.29 14.95
CA LEU A 148 -3.88 11.32 15.85
C LEU A 148 -5.00 12.22 15.31
N THR A 149 -4.66 13.44 14.92
CA THR A 149 -5.62 14.40 14.35
C THR A 149 -6.32 13.83 13.11
N CYS A 150 -5.56 13.21 12.22
CA CYS A 150 -6.10 12.56 11.01
C CYS A 150 -7.04 11.41 11.38
N LEU A 151 -6.63 10.49 12.26
CA LEU A 151 -7.43 9.34 12.66
C LEU A 151 -8.75 9.76 13.32
N LEU A 152 -8.75 10.79 14.16
CA LEU A 152 -9.97 11.37 14.73
C LEU A 152 -10.87 11.98 13.65
N GLY A 153 -10.30 12.69 12.69
CA GLY A 153 -11.05 13.33 11.59
C GLY A 153 -11.80 12.31 10.71
N VAL A 154 -11.19 11.18 10.41
CA VAL A 154 -11.80 10.15 9.55
C VAL A 154 -12.84 9.27 10.26
N MET A 155 -13.11 9.47 11.55
CA MET A 155 -14.19 8.78 12.28
C MET A 155 -15.58 9.09 11.75
N ASN A 156 -15.72 10.05 10.83
CA ASN A 156 -16.97 10.36 10.13
C ASN A 156 -17.06 9.77 8.71
N ASP A 157 -16.05 9.05 8.25
CA ASP A 157 -15.99 8.47 6.90
C ASP A 157 -16.77 7.13 6.81
N ARG A 158 -16.51 6.34 5.76
CA ARG A 158 -17.13 5.03 5.52
C ARG A 158 -16.75 4.01 6.61
N PRO A 159 -17.58 2.99 6.86
CA PRO A 159 -17.35 2.04 7.95
C PRO A 159 -15.97 1.36 7.93
N GLN A 160 -15.48 0.97 6.75
CA GLN A 160 -14.16 0.35 6.64
C GLN A 160 -13.03 1.28 7.08
N ILE A 161 -13.14 2.58 6.78
CA ILE A 161 -12.15 3.60 7.18
C ILE A 161 -12.22 3.83 8.69
N ARG A 162 -13.44 4.00 9.26
CA ARG A 162 -13.62 4.13 10.71
C ARG A 162 -13.05 2.93 11.46
N ARG A 163 -13.29 1.72 10.94
CA ARG A 163 -12.73 0.48 11.53
C ARG A 163 -11.19 0.52 11.59
N ARG A 164 -10.52 1.01 10.52
CA ARG A 164 -9.07 1.19 10.52
C ARG A 164 -8.62 2.28 11.50
N ALA A 165 -9.38 3.38 11.55
CA ALA A 165 -9.10 4.47 12.47
C ALA A 165 -9.20 4.02 13.95
N VAL A 166 -10.21 3.25 14.32
CA VAL A 166 -10.36 2.70 15.69
C VAL A 166 -9.15 1.84 16.07
N LEU A 167 -8.65 0.99 15.17
CA LEU A 167 -7.43 0.21 15.41
C LEU A 167 -6.19 1.10 15.61
N GLY A 168 -6.09 2.18 14.86
CA GLY A 168 -4.99 3.15 15.00
C GLY A 168 -5.11 3.97 16.28
N LEU A 169 -6.29 4.48 16.60
CA LEU A 169 -6.57 5.30 17.79
C LEU A 169 -6.29 4.52 19.10
N PHE A 170 -6.52 3.22 19.11
CA PHE A 170 -6.23 2.38 20.29
C PHE A 170 -4.74 2.36 20.68
N GLN A 171 -3.85 2.88 19.85
CA GLN A 171 -2.41 2.97 20.13
C GLN A 171 -2.01 4.31 20.78
N PHE A 172 -2.98 5.17 21.09
CA PHE A 172 -2.78 6.48 21.67
C PHE A 172 -3.35 6.52 23.09
N ASP A 173 -2.61 7.14 24.00
CA ASP A 173 -3.00 7.32 25.42
C ASP A 173 -3.70 8.67 25.65
N GLU A 174 -3.92 9.46 24.60
CA GLU A 174 -4.60 10.74 24.65
C GLU A 174 -6.11 10.54 24.88
N ALA A 175 -6.69 11.37 25.74
CA ALA A 175 -8.10 11.25 26.14
C ALA A 175 -9.07 11.26 24.95
N GLU A 176 -8.78 12.07 23.92
CA GLU A 176 -9.59 12.15 22.71
C GLU A 176 -9.58 10.82 21.92
N ALA A 177 -8.47 10.10 21.93
CA ALA A 177 -8.37 8.79 21.31
C ALA A 177 -9.18 7.74 22.08
N GLU A 178 -9.05 7.72 23.41
CA GLU A 178 -9.82 6.84 24.29
C GLU A 178 -11.33 7.07 24.12
N GLU A 179 -11.77 8.34 24.13
CA GLU A 179 -13.17 8.71 23.92
C GLU A 179 -13.68 8.24 22.54
N ALA A 180 -12.89 8.39 21.49
CA ALA A 180 -13.26 7.96 20.15
C ALA A 180 -13.39 6.42 20.04
N VAL A 181 -12.47 5.66 20.65
CA VAL A 181 -12.54 4.18 20.70
C VAL A 181 -13.75 3.73 21.53
N GLN A 182 -14.02 4.35 22.69
CA GLN A 182 -15.20 4.05 23.50
C GLN A 182 -16.49 4.40 22.74
N GLY A 183 -16.52 5.56 22.07
CA GLY A 183 -17.65 5.98 21.24
C GLY A 183 -17.96 5.02 20.10
N ALA A 184 -16.96 4.34 19.58
CA ALA A 184 -17.11 3.34 18.52
C ALA A 184 -17.89 2.08 18.96
N LEU A 185 -18.09 1.83 20.26
CA LEU A 185 -19.02 0.80 20.76
C LEU A 185 -20.47 1.06 20.38
N ALA A 186 -20.83 2.31 20.12
CA ALA A 186 -22.17 2.72 19.68
C ALA A 186 -22.22 3.07 18.18
N ASP A 187 -21.22 2.69 17.39
CA ASP A 187 -21.19 2.94 15.94
C ASP A 187 -22.39 2.28 15.25
N LYS A 188 -22.91 2.96 14.22
CA LYS A 188 -24.00 2.42 13.37
C LYS A 188 -23.63 1.13 12.65
N ASP A 189 -22.34 0.93 12.35
CA ASP A 189 -21.83 -0.26 11.67
C ASP A 189 -21.39 -1.35 12.67
N ARG A 190 -21.90 -2.56 12.46
CA ARG A 190 -21.61 -3.69 13.36
C ARG A 190 -20.14 -4.05 13.43
N GLN A 191 -19.39 -3.95 12.32
CA GLN A 191 -17.97 -4.33 12.29
C GLN A 191 -17.11 -3.30 13.04
N VAL A 192 -17.51 -2.02 13.01
CA VAL A 192 -16.84 -0.98 13.82
C VAL A 192 -17.09 -1.24 15.31
N ARG A 193 -18.36 -1.53 15.72
CA ARG A 193 -18.65 -1.90 17.11
C ARG A 193 -17.87 -3.13 17.57
N ALA A 194 -17.81 -4.17 16.73
CA ALA A 194 -17.10 -5.41 17.07
C ALA A 194 -15.61 -5.16 17.32
N ILE A 195 -14.93 -4.40 16.45
CA ILE A 195 -13.51 -4.03 16.66
C ILE A 195 -13.33 -3.24 17.96
N ALA A 196 -14.17 -2.27 18.24
CA ALA A 196 -14.09 -1.50 19.49
C ALA A 196 -14.31 -2.41 20.72
N GLY A 197 -15.27 -3.34 20.64
CA GLY A 197 -15.54 -4.33 21.69
C GLY A 197 -14.33 -5.25 21.92
N ASP A 198 -13.75 -5.79 20.85
CA ASP A 198 -12.57 -6.67 20.93
C ASP A 198 -11.38 -5.95 21.60
N LEU A 199 -11.13 -4.68 21.22
CA LEU A 199 -10.04 -3.87 21.79
C LEU A 199 -10.25 -3.53 23.26
N LEU A 200 -11.51 -3.24 23.65
CA LEU A 200 -11.85 -2.85 25.04
C LEU A 200 -12.22 -4.04 25.93
N GLY A 201 -12.24 -5.26 25.41
CA GLY A 201 -12.66 -6.46 26.14
C GLY A 201 -14.15 -6.47 26.50
N VAL A 202 -15.00 -5.84 25.67
CA VAL A 202 -16.46 -5.72 25.88
C VAL A 202 -17.20 -6.53 24.81
N VAL A 203 -18.19 -7.32 25.23
CA VAL A 203 -19.06 -8.05 24.30
C VAL A 203 -20.04 -7.06 23.65
N THR A 204 -20.03 -6.97 22.32
CA THR A 204 -20.96 -6.14 21.54
C THR A 204 -21.96 -7.03 20.80
N ASP A 205 -23.24 -6.65 20.83
CA ASP A 205 -24.32 -7.33 20.10
C ASP A 205 -24.32 -7.00 18.58
#